data_1613cf1af19e2fa190f8f619864e46eb
#
_entry.id   1613cf1af19e2fa190f8f619864e46eb
#
_cell.length_a   1.000
_cell.length_b   1.000
_cell.length_c   1.000
_cell.angle_alpha   90.00
_cell.angle_beta   90.00
_cell.angle_gamma   90.00
#
_symmetry.space_group_name_H-M   'P 1'
#
loop_
_entity.id
_entity.type
_entity.pdbx_description
1 polymer ?
#
loop_
_entity_poly.entity_id
_entity_poly.type
_entity_poly.pdbx_seq_one_letter_code
_entity_poly.pdbx_strand_id
1 'polypeptide(L)'
;MQHNIRSGLSCLHEQDISYIVLYGGYAAPNRLEETVRWHGSVVLHIMKRGYIMLEQNNKKKPKKYAGILAHPTSFPSPYGIGDLGPGAYQFIDFLAASGLNLWQVLPLGHTGFGDSPYQPFSAFAGQPLIIDIDYLKKKKLLIDEDFSAMPDWDPEKIDYGTLIEFKTGLLKKAYERFIDADYTDDMSRDEELMAKFDAFVKNTTWLADYSLFMAGKDAHEGMPWYMWDDSLKKPTARQKTTWKKKLANGIGYYNFLQFLFAEQWQALKTYANDLGISIVGDTPIFLAWDSADVWSNQELFLLDSKGYPIEVAGVPPDYFSATGQLWGNPLYNWKKHTETGYAWWIERIKYQLTVTDFLRIDHFRGFDRYWAVPYGEETAINGEWKPAPGLNFFTQLEANLGYHLPIIAEDLGEIDDSVIELRDKFGLPGMKILQFAFENPNENDFLPHNYTPNCVCYTGTHDNDTTLGWYTHAYEASKDKLRRYYSTDASDICWVMIRACFSSVANMAIVPMQDVLKLDSWARMNTPGVGEGNWAWRFKASDLSKQLSDRLLETSKLYGIYTPIPEKKNSEEK
;
A
#
# COMPACT_ATOMS: atom_id res chain seq x y z
N MET A 1 0.50 53.08 -18.94
CA MET A 1 1.36 52.01 -19.51
C MET A 1 0.79 50.64 -19.11
N GLN A 2 -0.38 50.35 -19.64
CA GLN A 2 -1.06 49.04 -19.54
C GLN A 2 -1.69 48.80 -20.92
N HIS A 3 -0.94 48.24 -21.81
CA HIS A 3 -1.41 47.56 -23.04
C HIS A 3 -0.20 46.93 -23.71
N ASN A 4 -0.34 45.67 -24.07
CA ASN A 4 0.61 44.76 -24.76
C ASN A 4 1.29 43.68 -23.89
N ILE A 5 0.49 42.78 -23.34
CA ILE A 5 0.86 41.37 -23.10
C ILE A 5 -0.40 40.52 -23.33
N ARG A 6 -0.86 40.42 -24.56
CA ARG A 6 -1.98 39.52 -24.93
C ARG A 6 -1.87 38.90 -26.33
N SER A 7 -0.69 38.90 -26.94
CA SER A 7 -0.50 38.35 -28.29
C SER A 7 0.72 37.42 -28.44
N GLY A 8 1.19 36.80 -27.37
CA GLY A 8 2.37 35.91 -27.37
C GLY A 8 2.17 34.45 -26.95
N LEU A 9 0.93 34.04 -26.65
CA LEU A 9 0.67 32.71 -26.07
C LEU A 9 -0.11 31.71 -26.97
N SER A 10 -0.30 32.05 -28.26
CA SER A 10 -1.02 31.15 -29.19
C SER A 10 -0.14 30.39 -30.18
N CYS A 11 1.20 30.39 -30.06
CA CYS A 11 2.12 29.78 -31.01
C CYS A 11 3.13 28.77 -30.41
N LEU A 12 2.95 28.28 -29.18
CA LEU A 12 3.89 27.34 -28.54
C LEU A 12 3.39 25.88 -28.44
N HIS A 13 2.25 25.55 -29.07
CA HIS A 13 1.59 24.25 -28.83
C HIS A 13 1.88 23.16 -29.86
N GLU A 14 2.61 23.40 -30.93
CA GLU A 14 2.93 22.37 -31.93
C GLU A 14 4.43 22.06 -32.09
N GLN A 15 5.33 22.83 -31.51
CA GLN A 15 6.77 22.58 -31.63
C GLN A 15 7.38 21.78 -30.47
N ASP A 16 6.77 21.75 -29.29
CA ASP A 16 7.31 21.02 -28.13
C ASP A 16 7.10 19.50 -28.19
N ILE A 17 6.15 19.02 -28.99
CA ILE A 17 5.92 17.56 -29.17
C ILE A 17 7.01 16.93 -30.05
N SER A 18 7.65 17.72 -30.92
CA SER A 18 8.72 17.25 -31.79
C SER A 18 10.07 17.04 -31.09
N TYR A 19 10.28 17.67 -29.92
CA TYR A 19 11.55 17.59 -29.20
C TYR A 19 11.70 16.34 -28.32
N ILE A 20 10.59 15.72 -27.91
CA ILE A 20 10.63 14.51 -27.07
C ILE A 20 10.93 13.24 -27.87
N VAL A 21 10.71 13.27 -29.19
CA VAL A 21 10.94 12.10 -30.08
C VAL A 21 12.40 11.99 -30.55
N LEU A 22 13.23 13.01 -30.39
CA LEU A 22 14.57 13.08 -31.00
C LEU A 22 15.75 12.64 -30.09
N TYR A 23 15.52 12.27 -28.82
CA TYR A 23 16.60 11.82 -27.92
C TYR A 23 16.60 10.32 -27.60
N GLY A 24 15.74 9.52 -28.24
CA GLY A 24 15.74 8.05 -28.15
C GLY A 24 16.31 7.42 -29.42
N GLY A 25 17.60 7.49 -29.59
CA GLY A 25 18.28 6.95 -30.76
C GLY A 25 18.29 5.42 -30.89
N TYR A 26 18.07 4.94 -32.13
CA TYR A 26 18.30 3.60 -32.68
C TYR A 26 17.32 2.46 -32.30
N ALA A 27 16.24 2.35 -33.05
CA ALA A 27 15.64 1.07 -33.43
C ALA A 27 14.78 1.22 -34.71
N ALA A 28 14.74 0.16 -35.53
CA ALA A 28 14.21 0.12 -36.90
C ALA A 28 12.71 0.46 -37.03
N PRO A 29 12.25 1.00 -38.19
CA PRO A 29 10.97 1.70 -38.32
C PRO A 29 9.68 0.88 -38.17
N ASN A 30 9.72 -0.45 -38.18
CA ASN A 30 8.52 -1.29 -38.26
C ASN A 30 8.03 -1.88 -36.93
N ARG A 31 8.59 -1.49 -35.79
CA ARG A 31 8.11 -1.87 -34.44
C ARG A 31 7.63 -0.70 -33.56
N LEU A 32 7.77 0.52 -34.05
CA LEU A 32 7.44 1.73 -33.28
C LEU A 32 5.94 2.05 -33.25
N GLU A 33 5.18 1.71 -34.25
CA GLU A 33 3.75 2.04 -34.32
C GLU A 33 2.88 1.21 -33.37
N GLU A 34 3.20 -0.05 -33.12
CA GLU A 34 2.43 -0.88 -32.16
C GLU A 34 2.80 -0.56 -30.70
N THR A 35 4.07 -0.28 -30.42
CA THR A 35 4.52 0.06 -29.06
C THR A 35 4.02 1.42 -28.60
N VAL A 36 3.95 2.40 -29.52
CA VAL A 36 3.43 3.75 -29.23
C VAL A 36 1.92 3.72 -29.02
N ARG A 37 1.16 2.86 -29.68
CA ARG A 37 -0.29 2.74 -29.47
C ARG A 37 -0.66 2.19 -28.09
N TRP A 38 0.14 1.33 -27.50
CA TRP A 38 -0.15 0.72 -26.19
C TRP A 38 0.33 1.57 -25.01
N HIS A 39 1.52 2.13 -25.09
CA HIS A 39 2.02 3.05 -24.05
C HIS A 39 1.30 4.40 -24.09
N GLY A 40 0.89 4.84 -25.27
CA GLY A 40 0.15 6.10 -25.45
C GLY A 40 -1.24 6.11 -24.79
N SER A 41 -1.97 4.99 -24.77
CA SER A 41 -3.32 4.97 -24.18
C SER A 41 -3.32 4.98 -22.64
N VAL A 42 -2.35 4.32 -22.00
CA VAL A 42 -2.21 4.32 -20.54
C VAL A 42 -1.62 5.65 -20.04
N VAL A 43 -0.57 6.14 -20.71
CA VAL A 43 0.02 7.45 -20.41
C VAL A 43 -0.97 8.58 -20.72
N LEU A 44 -1.76 8.50 -21.79
CA LEU A 44 -2.80 9.48 -22.10
C LEU A 44 -3.98 9.41 -21.10
N HIS A 45 -4.28 8.25 -20.53
CA HIS A 45 -5.32 8.10 -19.49
C HIS A 45 -4.85 8.65 -18.13
N ILE A 46 -3.59 8.42 -17.78
CA ILE A 46 -2.96 9.02 -16.57
C ILE A 46 -2.80 10.53 -16.76
N MET A 47 -2.34 10.99 -17.91
CA MET A 47 -2.25 12.43 -18.23
C MET A 47 -3.63 13.09 -18.33
N LYS A 48 -4.65 12.45 -18.92
CA LYS A 48 -6.02 12.99 -18.94
C LYS A 48 -6.63 13.04 -17.53
N ARG A 49 -6.41 12.05 -16.66
CA ARG A 49 -6.87 12.13 -15.26
C ARG A 49 -6.10 13.20 -14.48
N GLY A 50 -4.79 13.31 -14.64
CA GLY A 50 -3.99 14.39 -14.07
C GLY A 50 -4.40 15.77 -14.62
N TYR A 51 -4.67 15.90 -15.91
CA TYR A 51 -5.15 17.13 -16.54
C TYR A 51 -6.60 17.48 -16.14
N ILE A 52 -7.47 16.49 -15.98
CA ILE A 52 -8.85 16.69 -15.48
C ILE A 52 -8.82 17.12 -14.01
N MET A 53 -7.88 16.63 -13.19
CA MET A 53 -7.68 17.16 -11.83
C MET A 53 -7.13 18.59 -11.84
N LEU A 54 -6.28 18.97 -12.81
CA LEU A 54 -5.73 20.31 -12.95
C LEU A 54 -6.75 21.33 -13.52
N GLU A 55 -7.61 20.94 -14.46
CA GLU A 55 -8.67 21.83 -14.99
C GLU A 55 -9.81 22.06 -14.00
N GLN A 56 -10.11 21.10 -13.12
CA GLN A 56 -11.07 21.31 -12.02
C GLN A 56 -10.53 22.25 -10.93
N ASN A 57 -9.22 22.51 -10.88
CA ASN A 57 -8.58 23.33 -9.86
C ASN A 57 -8.64 24.85 -10.11
N ASN A 58 -9.24 25.33 -11.21
CA ASN A 58 -9.14 26.76 -11.54
C ASN A 58 -10.19 27.65 -10.92
N LYS A 59 -11.05 27.20 -10.01
CA LYS A 59 -11.96 28.10 -9.24
C LYS A 59 -12.53 27.53 -7.92
N LYS A 60 -12.03 26.47 -7.31
CA LYS A 60 -12.54 26.00 -6.00
C LYS A 60 -11.38 25.83 -5.02
N LYS A 61 -11.66 26.15 -3.74
CA LYS A 61 -10.76 25.85 -2.60
C LYS A 61 -10.20 24.42 -2.72
N PRO A 62 -8.95 24.17 -2.29
CA PRO A 62 -8.41 22.81 -2.29
C PRO A 62 -9.42 21.86 -1.65
N LYS A 63 -9.74 20.76 -2.33
CA LYS A 63 -10.69 19.76 -1.83
C LYS A 63 -10.07 19.12 -0.60
N LYS A 64 -10.72 19.25 0.55
CA LYS A 64 -10.31 18.56 1.76
C LYS A 64 -10.68 17.08 1.66
N TYR A 65 -9.73 16.20 1.96
CA TYR A 65 -9.94 14.77 2.00
C TYR A 65 -10.08 14.29 3.44
N ALA A 66 -10.98 13.35 3.69
CA ALA A 66 -10.99 12.61 4.95
C ALA A 66 -11.44 11.18 4.76
N GLY A 67 -10.94 10.30 5.60
CA GLY A 67 -11.21 8.88 5.49
C GLY A 67 -10.80 8.04 6.69
N ILE A 68 -10.86 6.75 6.47
CA ILE A 68 -10.59 5.73 7.49
C ILE A 68 -9.40 4.87 7.06
N LEU A 69 -8.51 4.60 8.02
CA LEU A 69 -7.49 3.56 7.91
C LEU A 69 -8.12 2.23 8.35
N ALA A 70 -8.27 1.30 7.39
CA ALA A 70 -8.73 -0.05 7.65
C ALA A 70 -8.16 -1.01 6.61
N HIS A 71 -7.42 -2.03 7.06
CA HIS A 71 -6.84 -3.01 6.15
C HIS A 71 -7.87 -4.09 5.78
N PRO A 72 -7.88 -4.62 4.53
CA PRO A 72 -8.85 -5.64 4.12
C PRO A 72 -8.90 -6.87 5.02
N THR A 73 -7.78 -7.28 5.62
CA THR A 73 -7.72 -8.39 6.58
C THR A 73 -8.65 -8.22 7.79
N SER A 74 -8.97 -6.97 8.15
CA SER A 74 -9.84 -6.65 9.28
C SER A 74 -11.34 -6.69 8.96
N PHE A 75 -11.73 -6.86 7.69
CA PHE A 75 -13.13 -6.79 7.29
C PHE A 75 -13.94 -8.02 7.72
N PRO A 76 -15.27 -7.87 7.85
CA PRO A 76 -16.15 -9.00 8.10
C PRO A 76 -16.06 -10.04 6.98
N SER A 77 -15.83 -11.29 7.33
CA SER A 77 -15.87 -12.45 6.43
C SER A 77 -16.05 -13.72 7.25
N PRO A 78 -16.76 -14.73 6.76
CA PRO A 78 -16.92 -16.01 7.44
C PRO A 78 -15.70 -16.94 7.35
N TYR A 79 -14.62 -16.52 6.66
CA TYR A 79 -13.48 -17.37 6.33
C TYR A 79 -12.22 -17.08 7.17
N GLY A 80 -12.38 -16.58 8.40
CA GLY A 80 -11.28 -16.41 9.36
C GLY A 80 -10.41 -15.17 9.18
N ILE A 81 -10.53 -14.48 8.05
CA ILE A 81 -9.83 -13.23 7.71
C ILE A 81 -10.75 -12.39 6.83
N GLY A 82 -10.62 -11.07 6.88
CA GLY A 82 -11.28 -10.21 5.91
C GLY A 82 -10.73 -10.46 4.49
N ASP A 83 -11.58 -10.24 3.49
CA ASP A 83 -11.28 -10.50 2.09
C ASP A 83 -11.86 -9.42 1.16
N LEU A 84 -11.63 -9.59 -0.15
CA LEU A 84 -12.09 -8.66 -1.20
C LEU A 84 -13.55 -8.90 -1.61
N GLY A 85 -14.29 -9.64 -0.78
CA GLY A 85 -15.69 -9.99 -0.99
C GLY A 85 -16.68 -9.01 -0.36
N PRO A 86 -17.89 -9.49 -0.02
CA PRO A 86 -19.01 -8.64 0.42
C PRO A 86 -18.68 -7.67 1.56
N GLY A 87 -17.83 -8.07 2.53
CA GLY A 87 -17.44 -7.20 3.65
C GLY A 87 -16.66 -5.96 3.21
N ALA A 88 -15.82 -6.09 2.18
CA ALA A 88 -15.07 -4.96 1.63
C ALA A 88 -16.00 -3.97 0.89
N TYR A 89 -16.95 -4.46 0.11
CA TYR A 89 -17.96 -3.62 -0.55
C TYR A 89 -18.83 -2.90 0.47
N GLN A 90 -19.26 -3.60 1.53
CA GLN A 90 -20.04 -3.01 2.63
C GLN A 90 -19.27 -1.89 3.34
N PHE A 91 -17.95 -2.05 3.52
CA PHE A 91 -17.11 -1.00 4.09
C PHE A 91 -17.03 0.23 3.16
N ILE A 92 -16.90 0.05 1.85
CA ILE A 92 -16.93 1.15 0.89
C ILE A 92 -18.28 1.87 0.91
N ASP A 93 -19.40 1.14 0.97
CA ASP A 93 -20.74 1.72 1.11
C ASP A 93 -20.87 2.52 2.42
N PHE A 94 -20.30 2.02 3.51
CA PHE A 94 -20.26 2.73 4.78
C PHE A 94 -19.46 4.05 4.68
N LEU A 95 -18.30 4.07 4.00
CA LEU A 95 -17.54 5.30 3.74
C LEU A 95 -18.35 6.31 2.93
N ALA A 96 -18.99 5.86 1.85
CA ALA A 96 -19.83 6.70 1.01
C ALA A 96 -21.01 7.29 1.80
N ALA A 97 -21.71 6.47 2.59
CA ALA A 97 -22.81 6.90 3.46
C ALA A 97 -22.34 7.89 4.54
N SER A 98 -21.09 7.77 4.98
CA SER A 98 -20.44 8.68 5.95
C SER A 98 -19.98 10.01 5.32
N GLY A 99 -20.09 10.17 4.00
CA GLY A 99 -19.60 11.35 3.28
C GLY A 99 -18.07 11.48 3.28
N LEU A 100 -17.36 10.38 3.49
CA LEU A 100 -15.91 10.28 3.45
C LEU A 100 -15.43 9.94 2.03
N ASN A 101 -14.21 10.33 1.69
CA ASN A 101 -13.67 10.20 0.34
C ASN A 101 -12.25 9.62 0.27
N LEU A 102 -11.74 9.11 1.40
CA LEU A 102 -10.49 8.35 1.46
C LEU A 102 -10.68 7.02 2.17
N TRP A 103 -9.98 6.02 1.67
CA TRP A 103 -9.74 4.75 2.35
C TRP A 103 -8.24 4.48 2.35
N GLN A 104 -7.61 4.40 3.51
CA GLN A 104 -6.21 4.00 3.62
C GLN A 104 -6.10 2.52 3.96
N VAL A 105 -5.23 1.82 3.23
CA VAL A 105 -4.84 0.43 3.49
C VAL A 105 -3.36 0.38 3.91
N LEU A 106 -2.96 -0.71 4.55
CA LEU A 106 -1.56 -1.10 4.77
C LEU A 106 -1.03 -1.78 3.49
N PRO A 107 0.27 -2.11 3.39
CA PRO A 107 0.80 -2.82 2.23
C PRO A 107 0.00 -4.09 1.94
N LEU A 108 -0.42 -4.26 0.68
CA LEU A 108 -1.29 -5.36 0.23
C LEU A 108 -0.50 -6.61 -0.18
N GLY A 109 0.79 -6.68 0.14
CA GLY A 109 1.69 -7.71 -0.32
C GLY A 109 1.45 -9.09 0.32
N HIS A 110 1.90 -10.14 -0.38
CA HIS A 110 1.92 -11.50 0.16
C HIS A 110 2.87 -11.56 1.36
N THR A 111 2.33 -11.72 2.56
CA THR A 111 3.09 -11.67 3.81
C THR A 111 3.97 -12.90 4.01
N GLY A 112 5.10 -12.70 4.66
CA GLY A 112 6.03 -13.73 5.07
C GLY A 112 6.02 -13.93 6.57
N PHE A 113 7.20 -13.94 7.18
CA PHE A 113 7.38 -14.14 8.62
C PHE A 113 6.67 -13.08 9.46
N GLY A 114 5.98 -13.52 10.50
CA GLY A 114 5.28 -12.65 11.46
C GLY A 114 4.02 -12.00 10.92
N ASP A 115 3.51 -12.45 9.78
CA ASP A 115 2.27 -11.96 9.14
C ASP A 115 2.26 -10.46 8.85
N SER A 116 3.43 -9.80 8.97
CA SER A 116 3.59 -8.37 8.78
C SER A 116 3.42 -7.97 7.32
N PRO A 117 2.51 -7.04 6.99
CA PRO A 117 2.39 -6.51 5.64
C PRO A 117 3.63 -5.70 5.18
N TYR A 118 4.52 -5.32 6.12
CA TYR A 118 5.77 -4.61 5.82
C TYR A 118 6.95 -5.52 5.50
N GLN A 119 6.76 -6.85 5.61
CA GLN A 119 7.77 -7.87 5.24
C GLN A 119 7.22 -8.83 4.16
N PRO A 120 6.73 -8.30 3.01
CA PRO A 120 6.14 -9.15 1.99
C PRO A 120 7.20 -9.91 1.18
N PHE A 121 6.79 -11.03 0.60
CA PHE A 121 7.61 -11.79 -0.35
C PHE A 121 7.82 -11.09 -1.70
N SER A 122 7.12 -9.98 -1.96
CA SER A 122 7.32 -9.18 -3.16
C SER A 122 6.80 -7.75 -2.98
N ALA A 123 7.47 -6.79 -3.64
CA ALA A 123 7.03 -5.40 -3.73
C ALA A 123 5.83 -5.19 -4.68
N PHE A 124 5.41 -6.24 -5.41
CA PHE A 124 4.38 -6.17 -6.45
C PHE A 124 3.20 -7.09 -6.18
N ALA A 125 3.47 -8.31 -5.72
CA ALA A 125 2.45 -9.35 -5.57
C ALA A 125 1.46 -9.03 -4.45
N GLY A 126 0.16 -9.32 -4.71
CA GLY A 126 -0.90 -9.15 -3.72
C GLY A 126 -1.01 -10.34 -2.76
N GLN A 127 -1.68 -10.12 -1.62
CA GLN A 127 -1.89 -11.09 -0.55
C GLN A 127 -2.94 -12.15 -0.94
N PRO A 128 -2.56 -13.44 -1.12
CA PRO A 128 -3.53 -14.47 -1.49
C PRO A 128 -4.60 -14.73 -0.43
N LEU A 129 -4.28 -14.50 0.85
CA LEU A 129 -5.21 -14.77 1.94
C LEU A 129 -6.45 -13.85 1.95
N ILE A 130 -6.43 -12.73 1.22
CA ILE A 130 -7.60 -11.85 1.09
C ILE A 130 -8.40 -12.09 -0.19
N ILE A 131 -8.10 -13.12 -0.98
CA ILE A 131 -8.93 -13.52 -2.12
C ILE A 131 -10.34 -13.89 -1.61
N ASP A 132 -11.37 -13.37 -2.28
CA ASP A 132 -12.78 -13.68 -2.00
C ASP A 132 -13.11 -15.13 -2.34
N ILE A 133 -13.49 -15.88 -1.32
CA ILE A 133 -13.84 -17.30 -1.42
C ILE A 133 -15.23 -17.48 -2.03
N ASP A 134 -16.18 -16.58 -1.75
CA ASP A 134 -17.54 -16.64 -2.34
C ASP A 134 -17.50 -16.43 -3.86
N TYR A 135 -16.55 -15.61 -4.36
CA TYR A 135 -16.29 -15.51 -5.79
C TYR A 135 -15.88 -16.88 -6.39
N LEU A 136 -15.01 -17.62 -5.72
CA LEU A 136 -14.60 -18.96 -6.17
C LEU A 136 -15.75 -19.96 -6.15
N LYS A 137 -16.63 -19.90 -5.14
CA LYS A 137 -17.88 -20.70 -5.11
C LYS A 137 -18.80 -20.31 -6.27
N LYS A 138 -18.99 -19.02 -6.52
CA LYS A 138 -19.83 -18.53 -7.64
C LYS A 138 -19.26 -18.98 -9.00
N LYS A 139 -17.94 -19.05 -9.14
CA LYS A 139 -17.25 -19.59 -10.33
C LYS A 139 -17.22 -21.10 -10.35
N LYS A 140 -17.80 -21.77 -9.35
CA LYS A 140 -17.81 -23.22 -9.15
C LYS A 140 -16.41 -23.87 -9.09
N LEU A 141 -15.40 -23.07 -8.77
CA LEU A 141 -14.05 -23.55 -8.48
C LEU A 141 -13.95 -24.11 -7.05
N LEU A 142 -14.92 -23.77 -6.19
CA LEU A 142 -15.15 -24.40 -4.88
C LEU A 142 -16.59 -24.85 -4.75
N ILE A 143 -16.80 -25.96 -4.05
CA ILE A 143 -18.11 -26.57 -3.77
C ILE A 143 -18.31 -26.69 -2.25
N ASP A 144 -19.55 -26.94 -1.80
CA ASP A 144 -19.87 -26.91 -0.36
C ASP A 144 -19.11 -28.01 0.43
N GLU A 145 -18.79 -29.13 -0.19
CA GLU A 145 -18.01 -30.22 0.41
C GLU A 145 -16.59 -29.80 0.79
N ASP A 146 -16.02 -28.80 0.11
CA ASP A 146 -14.67 -28.28 0.43
C ASP A 146 -14.60 -27.63 1.80
N PHE A 147 -15.74 -27.18 2.32
CA PHE A 147 -15.87 -26.47 3.59
C PHE A 147 -16.22 -27.40 4.78
N SER A 148 -16.28 -28.72 4.57
CA SER A 148 -16.62 -29.69 5.62
C SER A 148 -15.71 -29.64 6.86
N ALA A 149 -14.48 -29.18 6.71
CA ALA A 149 -13.51 -29.00 7.78
C ALA A 149 -13.27 -27.52 8.14
N MET A 150 -14.22 -26.63 7.83
CA MET A 150 -14.06 -25.21 8.14
C MET A 150 -14.03 -25.00 9.68
N PRO A 151 -12.98 -24.35 10.21
CA PRO A 151 -12.91 -24.02 11.63
C PRO A 151 -14.00 -23.05 12.07
N ASP A 152 -14.25 -23.02 13.38
CA ASP A 152 -15.05 -21.96 14.01
C ASP A 152 -14.14 -20.75 14.25
N TRP A 153 -14.35 -19.68 13.48
CA TRP A 153 -13.50 -18.52 13.44
C TRP A 153 -13.92 -17.45 14.44
N ASP A 154 -12.95 -16.88 15.15
CA ASP A 154 -13.17 -15.67 15.93
C ASP A 154 -13.50 -14.49 14.97
N PRO A 155 -14.66 -13.83 15.12
CA PRO A 155 -15.03 -12.71 14.25
C PRO A 155 -14.22 -11.43 14.49
N GLU A 156 -13.46 -11.34 15.60
CA GLU A 156 -12.70 -10.16 16.00
C GLU A 156 -11.18 -10.36 15.96
N LYS A 157 -10.73 -11.61 15.69
CA LYS A 157 -9.30 -11.94 15.65
C LYS A 157 -8.97 -12.98 14.59
N ILE A 158 -7.83 -12.78 13.92
CA ILE A 158 -7.28 -13.73 12.95
C ILE A 158 -6.38 -14.73 13.70
N ASP A 159 -6.61 -16.02 13.49
CA ASP A 159 -5.67 -17.08 13.79
C ASP A 159 -4.91 -17.47 12.52
N TYR A 160 -3.78 -16.82 12.26
CA TYR A 160 -2.98 -17.06 11.05
C TYR A 160 -2.49 -18.49 10.94
N GLY A 161 -2.16 -19.17 12.04
CA GLY A 161 -1.69 -20.55 12.03
C GLY A 161 -2.70 -21.48 11.37
N THR A 162 -3.92 -21.51 11.88
CA THR A 162 -5.02 -22.32 11.34
C THR A 162 -5.49 -21.82 9.98
N LEU A 163 -5.54 -20.48 9.80
CA LEU A 163 -6.03 -19.83 8.58
C LEU A 163 -5.20 -20.17 7.35
N ILE A 164 -3.87 -20.09 7.44
CA ILE A 164 -2.96 -20.29 6.30
C ILE A 164 -3.15 -21.70 5.74
N GLU A 165 -3.19 -22.72 6.61
CA GLU A 165 -3.42 -24.11 6.20
C GLU A 165 -4.76 -24.28 5.52
N PHE A 166 -5.84 -23.82 6.14
CA PHE A 166 -7.20 -23.95 5.64
C PHE A 166 -7.38 -23.23 4.29
N LYS A 167 -7.05 -21.92 4.23
CA LYS A 167 -7.29 -21.11 3.04
C LYS A 167 -6.38 -21.51 1.86
N THR A 168 -5.12 -21.87 2.14
CA THR A 168 -4.22 -22.41 1.11
C THR A 168 -4.74 -23.73 0.55
N GLY A 169 -5.31 -24.59 1.38
CA GLY A 169 -5.97 -25.83 0.94
C GLY A 169 -7.14 -25.57 -0.01
N LEU A 170 -8.00 -24.60 0.30
CA LEU A 170 -9.10 -24.19 -0.59
C LEU A 170 -8.58 -23.62 -1.93
N LEU A 171 -7.59 -22.73 -1.87
CA LEU A 171 -7.03 -22.10 -3.07
C LEU A 171 -6.33 -23.13 -3.99
N LYS A 172 -5.69 -24.15 -3.43
CA LYS A 172 -5.11 -25.28 -4.22
C LYS A 172 -6.20 -26.06 -4.93
N LYS A 173 -7.28 -26.43 -4.25
CA LYS A 173 -8.43 -27.10 -4.88
C LYS A 173 -9.06 -26.27 -5.98
N ALA A 174 -9.20 -24.96 -5.75
CA ALA A 174 -9.73 -24.05 -6.77
C ALA A 174 -8.83 -23.99 -8.01
N TYR A 175 -7.50 -23.96 -7.83
CA TYR A 175 -6.56 -24.01 -8.93
C TYR A 175 -6.59 -25.33 -9.70
N GLU A 176 -6.61 -26.48 -9.00
CA GLU A 176 -6.71 -27.79 -9.62
C GLU A 176 -7.93 -27.88 -10.53
N ARG A 177 -9.09 -27.43 -10.08
CA ARG A 177 -10.31 -27.38 -10.89
C ARG A 177 -10.23 -26.37 -12.03
N PHE A 178 -9.56 -25.25 -11.82
CA PHE A 178 -9.40 -24.22 -12.87
C PHE A 178 -8.59 -24.73 -14.06
N ILE A 179 -7.56 -25.56 -13.82
CA ILE A 179 -6.71 -26.10 -14.90
C ILE A 179 -7.22 -27.43 -15.48
N ASP A 180 -8.13 -28.13 -14.79
CA ASP A 180 -8.68 -29.41 -15.24
C ASP A 180 -9.67 -29.19 -16.40
N ALA A 181 -9.28 -29.65 -17.57
CA ALA A 181 -10.12 -29.55 -18.77
C ALA A 181 -11.35 -30.47 -18.72
N ASP A 182 -11.33 -31.51 -17.88
CA ASP A 182 -12.36 -32.53 -17.75
C ASP A 182 -13.30 -32.27 -16.55
N TYR A 183 -13.04 -31.23 -15.76
CA TYR A 183 -13.85 -30.82 -14.60
C TYR A 183 -15.24 -30.29 -14.97
N THR A 184 -15.78 -30.73 -16.11
CA THR A 184 -17.01 -30.19 -16.68
C THR A 184 -18.09 -31.27 -16.85
N ASP A 185 -18.58 -31.83 -15.74
CA ASP A 185 -19.91 -32.44 -15.77
C ASP A 185 -20.96 -31.33 -15.84
N ASP A 186 -21.35 -30.92 -17.02
CA ASP A 186 -22.41 -29.94 -17.31
C ASP A 186 -22.03 -28.43 -17.20
N MET A 187 -20.73 -28.09 -17.25
CA MET A 187 -20.30 -26.69 -17.18
C MET A 187 -19.22 -26.38 -18.23
N SER A 188 -19.60 -25.59 -19.20
CA SER A 188 -18.63 -24.95 -20.09
C SER A 188 -17.51 -24.31 -19.26
N ARG A 189 -16.25 -24.74 -19.49
CA ARG A 189 -15.06 -24.06 -18.98
C ARG A 189 -15.27 -22.56 -19.14
N ASP A 190 -15.06 -21.77 -18.10
CA ASP A 190 -15.18 -20.31 -18.19
C ASP A 190 -14.06 -19.78 -19.11
N GLU A 191 -14.31 -19.84 -20.42
CA GLU A 191 -13.34 -19.43 -21.45
C GLU A 191 -12.97 -17.96 -21.30
N GLU A 192 -13.90 -17.13 -20.80
CA GLU A 192 -13.63 -15.73 -20.53
C GLU A 192 -12.62 -15.57 -19.39
N LEU A 193 -12.78 -16.33 -18.29
CA LEU A 193 -11.87 -16.31 -17.16
C LEU A 193 -10.48 -16.81 -17.57
N MET A 194 -10.40 -17.87 -18.39
CA MET A 194 -9.15 -18.38 -18.94
C MET A 194 -8.45 -17.35 -19.83
N ALA A 195 -9.18 -16.70 -20.75
CA ALA A 195 -8.60 -15.67 -21.61
C ALA A 195 -8.07 -14.47 -20.81
N LYS A 196 -8.77 -14.07 -19.73
CA LYS A 196 -8.30 -13.03 -18.80
C LYS A 196 -7.04 -13.47 -18.07
N PHE A 197 -6.99 -14.70 -17.60
CA PHE A 197 -5.82 -15.27 -16.93
C PHE A 197 -4.59 -15.27 -17.87
N ASP A 198 -4.74 -15.79 -19.10
CA ASP A 198 -3.65 -15.82 -20.07
C ASP A 198 -3.14 -14.41 -20.43
N ALA A 199 -4.07 -13.45 -20.58
CA ALA A 199 -3.73 -12.06 -20.80
C ALA A 199 -2.98 -11.45 -19.60
N PHE A 200 -3.40 -11.73 -18.37
CA PHE A 200 -2.73 -11.29 -17.15
C PHE A 200 -1.31 -11.83 -17.06
N VAL A 201 -1.13 -13.15 -17.24
CA VAL A 201 0.19 -13.81 -17.20
C VAL A 201 1.12 -13.24 -18.28
N LYS A 202 0.61 -13.00 -19.49
CA LYS A 202 1.39 -12.45 -20.60
C LYS A 202 1.84 -11.01 -20.36
N ASN A 203 1.00 -10.20 -19.73
CA ASN A 203 1.21 -8.74 -19.64
C ASN A 203 1.83 -8.28 -18.30
N THR A 204 1.95 -9.16 -17.30
CA THR A 204 2.47 -8.82 -15.98
C THR A 204 3.95 -9.18 -15.88
N THR A 205 4.82 -8.18 -15.99
CA THR A 205 6.28 -8.36 -16.11
C THR A 205 6.94 -8.99 -14.89
N TRP A 206 6.53 -8.58 -13.68
CA TRP A 206 7.11 -9.05 -12.42
C TRP A 206 6.66 -10.48 -12.04
N LEU A 207 5.54 -10.95 -12.59
CA LEU A 207 4.88 -12.20 -12.19
C LEU A 207 5.77 -13.43 -12.37
N ALA A 208 6.53 -13.48 -13.47
CA ALA A 208 7.36 -14.64 -13.81
C ALA A 208 8.49 -14.92 -12.81
N ASP A 209 9.01 -13.88 -12.15
CA ASP A 209 10.04 -14.02 -11.12
C ASP A 209 9.43 -14.30 -9.75
N TYR A 210 8.33 -13.63 -9.41
CA TYR A 210 7.57 -13.91 -8.21
C TYR A 210 7.06 -15.36 -8.16
N SER A 211 6.42 -15.85 -9.22
CA SER A 211 5.85 -17.20 -9.23
C SER A 211 6.92 -18.28 -9.22
N LEU A 212 8.06 -18.05 -9.89
CA LEU A 212 9.20 -18.97 -9.79
C LEU A 212 9.82 -18.95 -8.39
N PHE A 213 9.93 -17.77 -7.75
CA PHE A 213 10.41 -17.65 -6.38
C PHE A 213 9.53 -18.43 -5.40
N MET A 214 8.21 -18.22 -5.45
CA MET A 214 7.27 -18.88 -4.55
C MET A 214 7.24 -20.41 -4.77
N ALA A 215 7.21 -20.85 -6.03
CA ALA A 215 7.29 -22.28 -6.35
C ALA A 215 8.65 -22.90 -5.95
N GLY A 216 9.73 -22.11 -6.03
CA GLY A 216 11.05 -22.47 -5.51
C GLY A 216 11.05 -22.62 -4.00
N LYS A 217 10.38 -21.71 -3.30
CA LYS A 217 10.22 -21.72 -1.84
C LYS A 217 9.45 -22.96 -1.39
N ASP A 218 8.35 -23.31 -2.05
CA ASP A 218 7.60 -24.56 -1.79
C ASP A 218 8.47 -25.80 -2.00
N ALA A 219 9.27 -25.83 -3.06
CA ALA A 219 10.17 -26.96 -3.36
C ALA A 219 11.33 -27.10 -2.36
N HIS A 220 11.60 -26.07 -1.57
CA HIS A 220 12.58 -26.04 -0.48
C HIS A 220 11.91 -25.92 0.90
N GLU A 221 10.68 -26.43 1.06
CA GLU A 221 9.96 -26.52 2.34
C GLU A 221 9.85 -25.17 3.07
N GLY A 222 9.65 -24.08 2.32
CA GLY A 222 9.54 -22.73 2.86
C GLY A 222 10.86 -22.05 3.24
N MET A 223 12.00 -22.70 3.04
CA MET A 223 13.31 -22.12 3.38
C MET A 223 13.59 -20.82 2.62
N PRO A 224 14.31 -19.88 3.24
CA PRO A 224 14.71 -18.64 2.58
C PRO A 224 15.60 -18.92 1.36
N TRP A 225 15.50 -18.08 0.31
CA TRP A 225 16.20 -18.28 -0.96
C TRP A 225 17.73 -18.38 -0.84
N TYR A 226 18.32 -17.70 0.13
CA TYR A 226 19.77 -17.74 0.36
C TYR A 226 20.26 -19.08 0.93
N MET A 227 19.35 -19.96 1.31
CA MET A 227 19.61 -21.35 1.73
C MET A 227 19.30 -22.39 0.64
N TRP A 228 18.80 -21.96 -0.55
CA TRP A 228 18.48 -22.87 -1.65
C TRP A 228 19.73 -23.40 -2.35
N ASP A 229 19.52 -24.42 -3.20
CA ASP A 229 20.55 -24.91 -4.12
C ASP A 229 21.13 -23.76 -4.96
N ASP A 230 22.44 -23.76 -5.19
CA ASP A 230 23.13 -22.71 -5.96
C ASP A 230 22.53 -22.53 -7.37
N SER A 231 22.00 -23.61 -7.95
CA SER A 231 21.36 -23.58 -9.28
C SER A 231 20.03 -22.81 -9.31
N LEU A 232 19.41 -22.53 -8.15
CA LEU A 232 18.22 -21.68 -8.04
C LEU A 232 18.49 -20.41 -7.24
N LYS A 233 19.42 -20.44 -6.29
CA LYS A 233 19.85 -19.24 -5.54
C LYS A 233 20.35 -18.11 -6.45
N LYS A 234 21.18 -18.45 -7.43
CA LYS A 234 21.72 -17.51 -8.44
C LYS A 234 21.70 -18.14 -9.83
N PRO A 235 20.52 -18.36 -10.41
CA PRO A 235 20.39 -19.18 -11.62
C PRO A 235 20.92 -18.45 -12.86
N THR A 236 21.70 -19.17 -13.67
CA THR A 236 21.95 -18.79 -15.05
C THR A 236 20.64 -18.89 -15.85
N ALA A 237 20.56 -18.24 -17.02
CA ALA A 237 19.37 -18.31 -17.88
C ALA A 237 18.94 -19.77 -18.22
N ARG A 238 19.91 -20.66 -18.42
CA ARG A 238 19.66 -22.10 -18.66
C ARG A 238 19.08 -22.79 -17.43
N GLN A 239 19.63 -22.55 -16.26
CA GLN A 239 19.13 -23.11 -14.98
C GLN A 239 17.73 -22.56 -14.67
N LYS A 240 17.50 -21.26 -14.86
CA LYS A 240 16.16 -20.63 -14.70
C LYS A 240 15.12 -21.31 -15.62
N THR A 241 15.50 -21.62 -16.86
CA THR A 241 14.62 -22.36 -17.80
C THR A 241 14.34 -23.79 -17.31
N THR A 242 15.34 -24.47 -16.77
CA THR A 242 15.19 -25.83 -16.23
C THR A 242 14.27 -25.85 -15.02
N TRP A 243 14.46 -24.89 -14.07
CA TRP A 243 13.61 -24.76 -12.92
C TRP A 243 12.16 -24.38 -13.27
N LYS A 244 11.96 -23.48 -14.23
CA LYS A 244 10.61 -23.15 -14.75
C LYS A 244 9.86 -24.38 -15.25
N LYS A 245 10.56 -25.31 -15.94
CA LYS A 245 9.95 -26.57 -16.39
C LYS A 245 9.65 -27.52 -15.22
N LYS A 246 10.59 -27.64 -14.27
CA LYS A 246 10.44 -28.52 -13.10
C LYS A 246 9.29 -28.08 -12.19
N LEU A 247 9.10 -26.76 -12.04
CA LEU A 247 8.14 -26.15 -11.13
C LEU A 247 6.89 -25.62 -11.84
N ALA A 248 6.60 -26.05 -13.06
CA ALA A 248 5.55 -25.47 -13.91
C ALA A 248 4.18 -25.41 -13.22
N ASN A 249 3.79 -26.47 -12.50
CA ASN A 249 2.51 -26.52 -11.79
C ASN A 249 2.45 -25.50 -10.64
N GLY A 250 3.49 -25.42 -9.80
CA GLY A 250 3.57 -24.41 -8.72
C GLY A 250 3.58 -22.98 -9.26
N ILE A 251 4.31 -22.73 -10.36
CA ILE A 251 4.30 -21.43 -11.06
C ILE A 251 2.89 -21.08 -11.52
N GLY A 252 2.17 -22.04 -12.13
CA GLY A 252 0.78 -21.87 -12.55
C GLY A 252 -0.14 -21.53 -11.39
N TYR A 253 0.03 -22.20 -10.25
CA TYR A 253 -0.72 -21.91 -9.03
C TYR A 253 -0.51 -20.47 -8.53
N TYR A 254 0.72 -20.00 -8.41
CA TYR A 254 0.98 -18.61 -7.98
C TYR A 254 0.55 -17.58 -9.02
N ASN A 255 0.64 -17.88 -10.32
CA ASN A 255 0.05 -17.05 -11.37
C ASN A 255 -1.46 -16.91 -11.18
N PHE A 256 -2.16 -18.01 -10.90
CA PHE A 256 -3.60 -18.02 -10.66
C PHE A 256 -4.00 -17.20 -9.44
N LEU A 257 -3.27 -17.33 -8.31
CA LEU A 257 -3.54 -16.53 -7.12
C LEU A 257 -3.40 -15.03 -7.39
N GLN A 258 -2.34 -14.63 -8.08
CA GLN A 258 -2.11 -13.21 -8.40
C GLN A 258 -3.11 -12.67 -9.42
N PHE A 259 -3.55 -13.48 -10.35
CA PHE A 259 -4.64 -13.13 -11.26
C PHE A 259 -5.94 -12.86 -10.50
N LEU A 260 -6.34 -13.76 -9.59
CA LEU A 260 -7.54 -13.60 -8.79
C LEU A 260 -7.49 -12.34 -7.92
N PHE A 261 -6.36 -12.14 -7.25
CA PHE A 261 -6.16 -10.92 -6.46
C PHE A 261 -6.30 -9.67 -7.33
N ALA A 262 -5.61 -9.62 -8.47
CA ALA A 262 -5.63 -8.45 -9.35
C ALA A 262 -7.03 -8.15 -9.90
N GLU A 263 -7.77 -9.18 -10.33
CA GLU A 263 -9.15 -9.04 -10.84
C GLU A 263 -10.08 -8.49 -9.74
N GLN A 264 -10.05 -9.10 -8.55
CA GLN A 264 -10.92 -8.73 -7.45
C GLN A 264 -10.57 -7.35 -6.88
N TRP A 265 -9.28 -7.06 -6.69
CA TRP A 265 -8.83 -5.76 -6.22
C TRP A 265 -9.18 -4.63 -7.19
N GLN A 266 -8.97 -4.86 -8.49
CA GLN A 266 -9.32 -3.85 -9.50
C GLN A 266 -10.83 -3.58 -9.54
N ALA A 267 -11.65 -4.60 -9.38
CA ALA A 267 -13.11 -4.44 -9.29
C ALA A 267 -13.50 -3.62 -8.06
N LEU A 268 -12.92 -3.93 -6.89
CA LEU A 268 -13.16 -3.24 -5.63
C LEU A 268 -12.70 -1.78 -5.69
N LYS A 269 -11.50 -1.53 -6.24
CA LYS A 269 -10.97 -0.17 -6.44
C LYS A 269 -11.86 0.65 -7.37
N THR A 270 -12.31 0.05 -8.47
CA THR A 270 -13.21 0.72 -9.40
C THR A 270 -14.52 1.11 -8.70
N TYR A 271 -15.09 0.19 -7.91
CA TYR A 271 -16.28 0.45 -7.12
C TYR A 271 -16.10 1.62 -6.14
N ALA A 272 -14.99 1.65 -5.41
CA ALA A 272 -14.66 2.76 -4.51
C ALA A 272 -14.54 4.10 -5.27
N ASN A 273 -13.79 4.09 -6.38
CA ASN A 273 -13.59 5.29 -7.19
C ASN A 273 -14.90 5.80 -7.82
N ASP A 274 -15.81 4.92 -8.24
CA ASP A 274 -17.11 5.29 -8.78
C ASP A 274 -18.00 5.99 -7.74
N LEU A 275 -17.82 5.66 -6.45
CA LEU A 275 -18.44 6.34 -5.33
C LEU A 275 -17.67 7.59 -4.85
N GLY A 276 -16.59 7.97 -5.55
CA GLY A 276 -15.77 9.14 -5.23
C GLY A 276 -14.78 8.94 -4.09
N ILE A 277 -14.52 7.69 -3.70
CA ILE A 277 -13.56 7.30 -2.67
C ILE A 277 -12.22 6.98 -3.35
N SER A 278 -11.16 7.67 -2.94
CA SER A 278 -9.79 7.38 -3.36
C SER A 278 -9.11 6.47 -2.35
N ILE A 279 -8.25 5.57 -2.83
CA ILE A 279 -7.50 4.63 -1.98
C ILE A 279 -6.09 5.16 -1.75
N VAL A 280 -5.69 5.22 -0.49
CA VAL A 280 -4.31 5.50 -0.08
C VAL A 280 -3.64 4.17 0.22
N GLY A 281 -2.66 3.81 -0.59
CA GLY A 281 -1.82 2.63 -0.38
C GLY A 281 -0.64 2.94 0.52
N ASP A 282 0.10 1.90 0.86
CA ASP A 282 1.29 1.99 1.68
C ASP A 282 2.40 1.10 1.12
N THR A 283 3.65 1.53 1.25
CA THR A 283 4.81 0.77 0.79
C THR A 283 6.03 1.03 1.67
N PRO A 284 6.63 -0.03 2.24
CA PRO A 284 7.87 0.13 2.99
C PRO A 284 9.01 0.51 2.05
N ILE A 285 9.94 1.37 2.50
CA ILE A 285 11.13 1.69 1.69
C ILE A 285 11.97 0.43 1.48
N PHE A 286 12.32 -0.29 2.53
CA PHE A 286 13.13 -1.51 2.45
C PHE A 286 12.27 -2.75 2.20
N LEU A 287 12.90 -3.79 1.64
CA LEU A 287 12.26 -5.06 1.32
C LEU A 287 12.74 -6.17 2.24
N ALA A 288 11.88 -7.16 2.45
CA ALA A 288 12.30 -8.38 3.11
C ALA A 288 13.46 -9.03 2.35
N TRP A 289 14.49 -9.47 3.09
CA TRP A 289 15.61 -10.17 2.48
C TRP A 289 15.14 -11.44 1.75
N ASP A 290 14.21 -12.18 2.36
CA ASP A 290 13.59 -13.35 1.75
C ASP A 290 12.40 -12.91 0.87
N SER A 291 12.69 -12.24 -0.25
CA SER A 291 11.70 -11.80 -1.22
C SER A 291 12.12 -12.07 -2.65
N ALA A 292 11.13 -12.19 -3.54
CA ALA A 292 11.32 -12.39 -4.97
C ALA A 292 12.16 -11.25 -5.60
N ASP A 293 11.97 -10.03 -5.10
CA ASP A 293 12.64 -8.84 -5.62
C ASP A 293 14.13 -8.85 -5.28
N VAL A 294 14.50 -9.18 -4.03
CA VAL A 294 15.90 -9.30 -3.62
C VAL A 294 16.56 -10.48 -4.32
N TRP A 295 15.87 -11.63 -4.41
CA TRP A 295 16.37 -12.82 -5.10
C TRP A 295 16.62 -12.58 -6.60
N SER A 296 15.69 -11.94 -7.29
CA SER A 296 15.78 -11.76 -8.75
C SER A 296 16.68 -10.60 -9.18
N ASN A 297 16.96 -9.64 -8.27
CA ASN A 297 17.73 -8.42 -8.56
C ASN A 297 18.85 -8.20 -7.54
N GLN A 298 19.62 -9.26 -7.25
CA GLN A 298 20.66 -9.24 -6.20
C GLN A 298 21.65 -8.07 -6.33
N GLU A 299 21.95 -7.63 -7.56
CA GLU A 299 22.86 -6.51 -7.83
C GLU A 299 22.32 -5.14 -7.38
N LEU A 300 21.02 -5.02 -7.17
CA LEU A 300 20.38 -3.80 -6.67
C LEU A 300 20.48 -3.64 -5.15
N PHE A 301 21.03 -4.65 -4.46
CA PHE A 301 21.15 -4.67 -2.99
C PHE A 301 22.62 -4.85 -2.58
N LEU A 302 22.97 -4.44 -1.36
CA LEU A 302 24.29 -4.63 -0.78
C LEU A 302 24.42 -6.05 -0.21
N LEU A 303 24.65 -7.03 -1.09
CA LEU A 303 24.82 -8.42 -0.76
C LEU A 303 26.27 -8.88 -1.03
N ASP A 304 26.72 -9.88 -0.27
CA ASP A 304 27.97 -10.59 -0.54
C ASP A 304 27.80 -11.59 -1.71
N SER A 305 28.86 -12.27 -2.07
CA SER A 305 28.85 -13.26 -3.16
C SER A 305 27.96 -14.48 -2.89
N LYS A 306 27.59 -14.73 -1.63
CA LYS A 306 26.74 -15.84 -1.19
C LYS A 306 25.27 -15.41 -1.04
N GLY A 307 24.96 -14.12 -1.25
CA GLY A 307 23.62 -13.58 -1.12
C GLY A 307 23.25 -13.09 0.29
N TYR A 308 24.21 -12.98 1.20
CA TYR A 308 24.00 -12.42 2.52
C TYR A 308 24.16 -10.90 2.51
N PRO A 309 23.34 -10.15 3.28
CA PRO A 309 23.53 -8.71 3.42
C PRO A 309 24.93 -8.38 3.95
N ILE A 310 25.53 -7.32 3.45
CA ILE A 310 26.74 -6.74 4.03
C ILE A 310 26.35 -5.89 5.23
N GLU A 311 25.26 -5.16 5.06
CA GLU A 311 24.63 -4.30 6.07
C GLU A 311 23.12 -4.40 5.92
N VAL A 312 22.42 -4.15 7.02
CA VAL A 312 20.97 -4.19 7.10
C VAL A 312 20.40 -2.86 7.61
N ALA A 313 19.12 -2.62 7.27
CA ALA A 313 18.39 -1.44 7.70
C ALA A 313 17.99 -1.53 9.18
N GLY A 314 17.93 -0.35 9.81
CA GLY A 314 17.42 -0.15 11.14
C GLY A 314 17.20 1.32 11.44
N VAL A 315 16.98 1.63 12.70
CA VAL A 315 16.98 2.99 13.25
C VAL A 315 17.88 3.04 14.49
N PRO A 316 18.55 4.17 14.76
CA PRO A 316 19.43 4.29 15.91
C PRO A 316 18.67 4.18 17.23
N PRO A 317 19.38 3.97 18.35
CA PRO A 317 18.80 4.15 19.68
C PRO A 317 18.16 5.53 19.82
N ASP A 318 16.94 5.55 20.36
CA ASP A 318 16.16 6.74 20.59
C ASP A 318 15.44 6.71 21.96
N TYR A 319 14.52 7.64 22.17
CA TYR A 319 13.71 7.73 23.39
C TYR A 319 12.82 6.50 23.63
N PHE A 320 12.41 5.81 22.55
CA PHE A 320 11.49 4.68 22.59
C PHE A 320 12.22 3.34 22.68
N SER A 321 13.46 3.27 22.17
CA SER A 321 14.29 2.07 22.17
C SER A 321 15.74 2.37 22.46
N ALA A 322 16.23 1.97 23.63
CA ALA A 322 17.63 2.14 24.03
C ALA A 322 18.63 1.36 23.15
N THR A 323 18.16 0.38 22.37
CA THR A 323 18.95 -0.43 21.45
C THR A 323 18.70 -0.11 19.97
N GLY A 324 17.82 0.86 19.69
CA GLY A 324 17.29 1.10 18.36
C GLY A 324 16.39 -0.03 17.89
N GLN A 325 16.05 -0.02 16.60
CA GLN A 325 15.31 -1.10 15.95
C GLN A 325 16.16 -1.70 14.85
N LEU A 326 16.41 -3.00 14.90
CA LEU A 326 17.09 -3.76 13.87
C LEU A 326 16.07 -4.44 12.96
N TRP A 327 15.86 -3.91 11.76
CA TRP A 327 14.84 -4.42 10.84
C TRP A 327 15.30 -5.62 10.01
N GLY A 328 16.63 -5.72 9.77
CA GLY A 328 17.21 -6.86 9.06
C GLY A 328 17.05 -6.86 7.53
N ASN A 329 16.41 -5.84 6.97
CA ASN A 329 16.24 -5.70 5.52
C ASN A 329 17.59 -5.37 4.86
N PRO A 330 17.96 -5.98 3.72
CA PRO A 330 19.16 -5.62 2.98
C PRO A 330 19.05 -4.19 2.44
N LEU A 331 20.18 -3.46 2.49
CA LEU A 331 20.26 -2.09 2.00
C LEU A 331 20.40 -2.05 0.48
N TYR A 332 19.92 -0.97 -0.14
CA TYR A 332 20.02 -0.76 -1.57
C TYR A 332 21.45 -0.43 -2.02
N ASN A 333 21.87 -0.99 -3.12
CA ASN A 333 23.05 -0.54 -3.87
C ASN A 333 22.68 0.72 -4.70
N TRP A 334 22.61 1.87 -4.04
CA TRP A 334 22.20 3.13 -4.67
C TRP A 334 23.06 3.51 -5.89
N LYS A 335 24.34 3.11 -5.91
CA LYS A 335 25.18 3.28 -7.10
C LYS A 335 24.58 2.55 -8.30
N LYS A 336 24.20 1.29 -8.11
CA LYS A 336 23.60 0.48 -9.18
C LYS A 336 22.23 1.02 -9.61
N HIS A 337 21.41 1.46 -8.68
CA HIS A 337 20.15 2.13 -8.98
C HIS A 337 20.35 3.39 -9.82
N THR A 338 21.35 4.22 -9.48
CA THR A 338 21.68 5.42 -10.26
C THR A 338 22.14 5.06 -11.68
N GLU A 339 23.00 4.03 -11.83
CA GLU A 339 23.48 3.55 -13.14
C GLU A 339 22.33 3.08 -14.05
N THR A 340 21.26 2.53 -13.47
CA THR A 340 20.08 2.07 -14.23
C THR A 340 18.98 3.13 -14.34
N GLY A 341 19.23 4.37 -13.92
CA GLY A 341 18.22 5.43 -13.91
C GLY A 341 17.04 5.13 -12.98
N TYR A 342 17.26 4.38 -11.91
CA TYR A 342 16.24 3.94 -10.94
C TYR A 342 15.10 3.12 -11.53
N ALA A 343 15.33 2.40 -12.63
CA ALA A 343 14.29 1.71 -13.39
C ALA A 343 13.39 0.83 -12.52
N TRP A 344 13.97 0.02 -11.62
CA TRP A 344 13.22 -0.85 -10.70
C TRP A 344 12.31 -0.06 -9.75
N TRP A 345 12.83 1.04 -9.16
CA TRP A 345 12.04 1.89 -8.27
C TRP A 345 10.91 2.61 -8.99
N ILE A 346 11.17 3.11 -10.20
CA ILE A 346 10.16 3.77 -11.03
C ILE A 346 9.05 2.78 -11.39
N GLU A 347 9.40 1.54 -11.75
CA GLU A 347 8.43 0.49 -12.05
C GLU A 347 7.60 0.13 -10.81
N ARG A 348 8.23 0.00 -9.63
CA ARG A 348 7.55 -0.24 -8.35
C ARG A 348 6.52 0.84 -8.06
N ILE A 349 6.91 2.12 -8.10
CA ILE A 349 5.98 3.22 -7.83
C ILE A 349 4.87 3.31 -8.89
N LYS A 350 5.20 3.14 -10.17
CA LYS A 350 4.20 3.06 -11.24
C LYS A 350 3.17 1.99 -10.98
N TYR A 351 3.62 0.80 -10.66
CA TYR A 351 2.72 -0.33 -10.37
C TYR A 351 1.84 -0.03 -9.16
N GLN A 352 2.40 0.42 -8.04
CA GLN A 352 1.65 0.77 -6.83
C GLN A 352 0.57 1.83 -7.11
N LEU A 353 0.85 2.81 -7.98
CA LEU A 353 -0.13 3.82 -8.40
C LEU A 353 -1.20 3.28 -9.37
N THR A 354 -1.06 2.08 -9.92
CA THR A 354 -2.18 1.38 -10.57
C THR A 354 -3.08 0.69 -9.54
N VAL A 355 -2.49 0.21 -8.45
CA VAL A 355 -3.18 -0.47 -7.35
C VAL A 355 -3.94 0.52 -6.46
N THR A 356 -3.38 1.71 -6.22
CA THR A 356 -3.96 2.74 -5.35
C THR A 356 -4.00 4.11 -6.03
N ASP A 357 -4.63 5.11 -5.41
CA ASP A 357 -4.74 6.47 -5.98
C ASP A 357 -3.71 7.44 -5.39
N PHE A 358 -3.33 7.19 -4.14
CA PHE A 358 -2.23 7.83 -3.41
C PHE A 358 -1.35 6.74 -2.82
N LEU A 359 -0.08 7.03 -2.60
CA LEU A 359 0.88 6.09 -2.04
C LEU A 359 1.62 6.71 -0.85
N ARG A 360 1.45 6.16 0.36
CA ARG A 360 2.31 6.48 1.48
C ARG A 360 3.62 5.71 1.32
N ILE A 361 4.74 6.41 1.42
CA ILE A 361 6.06 5.78 1.51
C ILE A 361 6.47 5.80 2.97
N ASP A 362 6.57 4.60 3.52
CA ASP A 362 7.03 4.36 4.88
C ASP A 362 8.52 4.63 5.02
N HIS A 363 8.94 5.25 6.13
CA HIS A 363 10.31 5.65 6.41
C HIS A 363 10.95 6.53 5.31
N PHE A 364 10.25 7.60 4.90
CA PHE A 364 10.69 8.50 3.82
C PHE A 364 12.09 9.08 4.02
N ARG A 365 12.51 9.31 5.28
CA ARG A 365 13.86 9.79 5.57
C ARG A 365 14.98 8.92 4.98
N GLY A 366 14.72 7.63 4.75
CA GLY A 366 15.65 6.69 4.13
C GLY A 366 16.09 7.06 2.72
N PHE A 367 15.38 8.01 2.05
CA PHE A 367 15.83 8.59 0.78
C PHE A 367 16.79 9.76 0.94
N ASP A 368 16.87 10.38 2.10
CA ASP A 368 17.92 11.38 2.44
C ASP A 368 19.14 10.67 3.02
N ARG A 369 18.95 9.97 4.12
CA ARG A 369 19.95 9.11 4.76
C ARG A 369 19.27 7.98 5.53
N TYR A 370 19.95 6.85 5.61
CA TYR A 370 19.46 5.65 6.28
C TYR A 370 20.48 5.14 7.30
N TRP A 371 19.96 4.48 8.35
CA TRP A 371 20.79 3.85 9.37
C TRP A 371 21.24 2.47 8.89
N ALA A 372 22.54 2.30 8.69
CA ALA A 372 23.15 1.06 8.20
C ALA A 372 23.81 0.33 9.37
N VAL A 373 23.35 -0.88 9.64
CA VAL A 373 23.90 -1.73 10.70
C VAL A 373 24.65 -2.90 10.07
N PRO A 374 25.91 -3.21 10.50
CA PRO A 374 26.63 -4.38 9.99
C PRO A 374 25.82 -5.65 10.18
N TYR A 375 25.78 -6.51 9.16
CA TYR A 375 25.06 -7.77 9.25
C TYR A 375 25.67 -8.68 10.33
N GLY A 376 24.80 -9.25 11.18
CA GLY A 376 25.21 -10.11 12.30
C GLY A 376 25.21 -9.41 13.67
N GLU A 377 24.98 -8.10 13.73
CA GLU A 377 24.73 -7.39 14.99
C GLU A 377 23.37 -7.82 15.58
N GLU A 378 23.29 -7.88 16.92
CA GLU A 378 22.06 -8.23 17.64
C GLU A 378 21.16 -7.02 17.90
N THR A 379 21.69 -5.81 17.78
CA THR A 379 20.99 -4.54 18.02
C THR A 379 21.37 -3.50 16.96
N ALA A 380 20.67 -2.39 16.92
CA ALA A 380 20.99 -1.29 15.99
C ALA A 380 22.02 -0.29 16.53
N ILE A 381 22.60 -0.52 17.70
CA ILE A 381 23.53 0.43 18.36
C ILE A 381 24.76 0.75 17.49
N ASN A 382 25.33 -0.26 16.85
CA ASN A 382 26.61 -0.15 16.11
C ASN A 382 26.40 0.24 14.63
N GLY A 383 25.32 0.95 14.32
CA GLY A 383 25.06 1.44 12.97
C GLY A 383 25.75 2.78 12.67
N GLU A 384 25.62 3.22 11.43
CA GLU A 384 26.04 4.53 10.97
C GLU A 384 25.07 5.14 9.96
N TRP A 385 24.95 6.48 9.94
CA TRP A 385 24.16 7.19 8.94
C TRP A 385 24.86 7.21 7.58
N LYS A 386 24.19 6.70 6.54
CA LYS A 386 24.67 6.72 5.14
C LYS A 386 23.74 7.56 4.27
N PRO A 387 24.30 8.36 3.34
CA PRO A 387 23.51 9.18 2.44
C PRO A 387 22.79 8.31 1.39
N ALA A 388 21.59 8.75 0.99
CA ALA A 388 20.85 8.22 -0.14
C ALA A 388 20.66 9.29 -1.23
N PRO A 389 20.45 8.91 -2.50
CA PRO A 389 20.36 9.86 -3.61
C PRO A 389 18.93 10.40 -3.81
N GLY A 390 18.19 10.72 -2.74
CA GLY A 390 16.76 11.06 -2.80
C GLY A 390 16.44 12.20 -3.75
N LEU A 391 17.26 13.27 -3.74
CA LEU A 391 17.07 14.37 -4.68
C LEU A 391 17.12 13.92 -6.15
N ASN A 392 18.09 13.10 -6.50
CA ASN A 392 18.23 12.57 -7.86
C ASN A 392 17.08 11.59 -8.18
N PHE A 393 16.78 10.70 -7.24
CA PHE A 393 15.70 9.72 -7.39
C PHE A 393 14.35 10.38 -7.65
N PHE A 394 13.91 11.32 -6.80
CA PHE A 394 12.61 11.99 -6.98
C PHE A 394 12.58 12.89 -8.22
N THR A 395 13.71 13.47 -8.62
CA THR A 395 13.82 14.19 -9.91
C THR A 395 13.56 13.24 -11.09
N GLN A 396 14.15 12.04 -11.08
CA GLN A 396 13.89 11.03 -12.10
C GLN A 396 12.46 10.48 -12.03
N LEU A 397 11.91 10.35 -10.82
CA LEU A 397 10.53 9.90 -10.63
C LEU A 397 9.53 10.92 -11.24
N GLU A 398 9.68 12.22 -10.98
CA GLU A 398 8.87 13.27 -11.61
C GLU A 398 9.01 13.29 -13.13
N ALA A 399 10.22 13.12 -13.64
CA ALA A 399 10.45 13.06 -15.09
C ALA A 399 9.70 11.89 -15.77
N ASN A 400 9.46 10.80 -15.04
CA ASN A 400 8.77 9.60 -15.55
C ASN A 400 7.27 9.58 -15.27
N LEU A 401 6.80 10.18 -14.17
CA LEU A 401 5.41 10.12 -13.72
C LEU A 401 4.67 11.46 -13.86
N GLY A 402 5.38 12.55 -14.10
CA GLY A 402 4.86 13.91 -14.11
C GLY A 402 4.99 14.62 -12.76
N TYR A 403 4.81 15.93 -12.78
CA TYR A 403 4.82 16.76 -11.58
C TYR A 403 3.61 16.47 -10.68
N HIS A 404 3.73 16.76 -9.40
CA HIS A 404 2.71 16.49 -8.38
C HIS A 404 2.47 14.99 -8.16
N LEU A 405 3.52 14.32 -7.71
CA LEU A 405 3.47 12.90 -7.35
C LEU A 405 2.38 12.67 -6.27
N PRO A 406 1.46 11.71 -6.45
CA PRO A 406 0.45 11.38 -5.45
C PRO A 406 1.07 10.53 -4.32
N ILE A 407 2.12 11.06 -3.69
CA ILE A 407 2.92 10.39 -2.66
C ILE A 407 2.78 11.16 -1.36
N ILE A 408 2.58 10.43 -0.26
CA ILE A 408 2.61 10.90 1.11
C ILE A 408 3.94 10.44 1.71
N ALA A 409 4.71 11.36 2.25
CA ALA A 409 5.97 11.07 2.92
C ALA A 409 5.71 10.78 4.40
N GLU A 410 6.05 9.57 4.86
CA GLU A 410 6.11 9.31 6.29
C GLU A 410 7.40 9.93 6.84
N ASP A 411 7.25 11.02 7.57
CA ASP A 411 8.29 11.87 8.14
C ASP A 411 8.15 11.97 9.66
N LEU A 412 7.99 10.81 10.30
CA LEU A 412 7.89 10.68 11.75
C LEU A 412 9.25 10.29 12.37
N GLY A 413 9.42 10.53 13.67
CA GLY A 413 10.66 10.27 14.39
C GLY A 413 11.65 11.44 14.35
N GLU A 414 12.94 11.13 14.38
CA GLU A 414 14.02 12.15 14.27
C GLU A 414 14.14 12.63 12.83
N ILE A 415 13.65 13.82 12.53
CA ILE A 415 13.61 14.39 11.19
C ILE A 415 14.51 15.62 11.13
N ASP A 416 15.55 15.53 10.30
CA ASP A 416 16.47 16.62 10.01
C ASP A 416 15.90 17.59 8.97
N ASP A 417 16.43 18.82 8.95
CA ASP A 417 16.03 19.84 7.96
C ASP A 417 16.19 19.35 6.51
N SER A 418 17.22 18.53 6.22
CA SER A 418 17.44 17.96 4.88
C SER A 418 16.32 17.04 4.40
N VAL A 419 15.66 16.31 5.31
CA VAL A 419 14.49 15.47 5.01
C VAL A 419 13.28 16.35 4.69
N ILE A 420 13.10 17.44 5.47
CA ILE A 420 12.04 18.42 5.26
C ILE A 420 12.23 19.11 3.91
N GLU A 421 13.45 19.57 3.60
CA GLU A 421 13.80 20.19 2.32
C GLU A 421 13.54 19.24 1.13
N LEU A 422 13.91 17.96 1.26
CA LEU A 422 13.64 16.96 0.23
C LEU A 422 12.14 16.77 0.01
N ARG A 423 11.35 16.59 1.08
CA ARG A 423 9.90 16.45 1.04
C ARG A 423 9.23 17.67 0.39
N ASP A 424 9.58 18.86 0.87
CA ASP A 424 8.95 20.12 0.46
C ASP A 424 9.32 20.50 -0.96
N LYS A 425 10.53 20.18 -1.42
CA LYS A 425 10.96 20.39 -2.80
C LYS A 425 10.06 19.70 -3.82
N PHE A 426 9.57 18.52 -3.51
CA PHE A 426 8.67 17.76 -4.37
C PHE A 426 7.18 17.95 -3.99
N GLY A 427 6.89 18.86 -3.05
CA GLY A 427 5.54 19.20 -2.63
C GLY A 427 4.79 18.04 -1.96
N LEU A 428 5.52 17.05 -1.40
CA LEU A 428 4.92 15.89 -0.78
C LEU A 428 4.32 16.26 0.59
N PRO A 429 3.07 15.86 0.90
CA PRO A 429 2.53 16.02 2.25
C PRO A 429 3.26 15.11 3.24
N GLY A 430 3.62 15.67 4.40
CA GLY A 430 4.10 14.93 5.56
C GLY A 430 2.95 14.48 6.47
N MET A 431 3.27 13.77 7.55
CA MET A 431 2.29 13.21 8.49
C MET A 431 2.28 13.98 9.82
N LYS A 432 1.10 14.11 10.41
CA LYS A 432 0.88 14.72 11.72
C LYS A 432 0.00 13.82 12.58
N ILE A 433 0.53 13.37 13.71
CA ILE A 433 -0.13 12.45 14.64
C ILE A 433 -0.61 13.20 15.85
N LEU A 434 -1.92 13.24 16.12
CA LEU A 434 -2.49 13.98 17.24
C LEU A 434 -2.07 13.46 18.61
N GLN A 435 -1.86 12.15 18.76
CA GLN A 435 -1.37 11.58 20.02
C GLN A 435 -0.04 12.22 20.43
N PHE A 436 0.90 12.37 19.50
CA PHE A 436 2.23 12.96 19.77
C PHE A 436 2.16 14.42 20.24
N ALA A 437 1.12 15.17 19.82
CA ALA A 437 0.92 16.55 20.28
C ALA A 437 0.78 16.70 21.80
N PHE A 438 0.42 15.62 22.50
CA PHE A 438 0.13 15.64 23.92
C PHE A 438 1.12 14.80 24.75
N GLU A 439 1.89 13.91 24.13
CA GLU A 439 2.87 13.05 24.81
C GLU A 439 4.10 13.84 25.26
N ASN A 440 4.62 14.70 24.40
CA ASN A 440 5.79 15.51 24.71
C ASN A 440 5.39 16.99 24.92
N PRO A 441 5.66 17.59 26.10
CA PRO A 441 5.31 18.98 26.34
C PRO A 441 6.10 19.97 25.45
N ASN A 442 7.24 19.55 24.88
CA ASN A 442 8.10 20.38 24.06
C ASN A 442 7.83 20.23 22.54
N GLU A 443 7.05 19.25 22.12
CA GLU A 443 6.71 19.03 20.70
C GLU A 443 5.49 19.85 20.31
N ASN A 444 5.75 21.03 19.72
CA ASN A 444 4.70 21.92 19.24
C ASN A 444 4.26 21.61 17.81
N ASP A 445 5.07 20.93 17.00
CA ASP A 445 4.84 20.71 15.57
C ASP A 445 3.64 19.80 15.28
N PHE A 446 3.28 18.96 16.24
CA PHE A 446 2.09 18.09 16.17
C PHE A 446 0.81 18.76 16.69
N LEU A 447 0.89 19.99 17.26
CA LEU A 447 -0.31 20.71 17.67
C LEU A 447 -1.06 21.27 16.45
N PRO A 448 -2.37 21.04 16.31
CA PRO A 448 -3.12 21.36 15.07
C PRO A 448 -3.05 22.82 14.62
N HIS A 449 -2.84 23.78 15.51
CA HIS A 449 -2.71 25.19 15.16
C HIS A 449 -1.36 25.53 14.49
N ASN A 450 -0.39 24.61 14.50
CA ASN A 450 0.92 24.77 13.86
C ASN A 450 1.00 24.01 12.51
N TYR A 451 -0.08 23.33 12.08
CA TYR A 451 -0.05 22.60 10.83
C TYR A 451 0.00 23.52 9.61
N THR A 452 0.67 23.06 8.59
CA THR A 452 0.52 23.57 7.23
C THR A 452 -0.56 22.78 6.49
N PRO A 453 -1.24 23.36 5.49
CA PRO A 453 -2.26 22.62 4.74
C PRO A 453 -1.74 21.37 4.04
N ASN A 454 -0.48 21.38 3.57
CA ASN A 454 0.13 20.26 2.86
C ASN A 454 0.61 19.18 3.84
N CYS A 455 -0.31 18.57 4.58
CA CYS A 455 -0.04 17.43 5.45
C CYS A 455 -1.25 16.50 5.55
N VAL A 456 -1.01 15.32 6.09
CA VAL A 456 -2.04 14.34 6.46
C VAL A 456 -2.11 14.29 7.99
N CYS A 457 -3.28 14.60 8.54
CA CYS A 457 -3.52 14.54 9.98
C CYS A 457 -4.12 13.18 10.35
N TYR A 458 -3.57 12.54 11.38
CA TYR A 458 -4.06 11.28 11.95
C TYR A 458 -4.40 11.47 13.43
N THR A 459 -5.36 10.70 13.94
CA THR A 459 -5.52 10.54 15.41
C THR A 459 -4.38 9.70 15.97
N GLY A 460 -4.06 8.60 15.32
CA GLY A 460 -2.95 7.68 15.44
C GLY A 460 -2.85 6.86 14.16
N THR A 461 -1.74 6.14 13.96
CA THR A 461 -1.55 5.21 12.83
C THR A 461 -1.79 3.77 13.29
N HIS A 462 -1.51 2.79 12.42
CA HIS A 462 -1.52 1.36 12.78
C HIS A 462 -0.45 0.96 13.80
N ASP A 463 0.60 1.76 13.97
CA ASP A 463 1.70 1.54 14.93
C ASP A 463 1.42 2.15 16.30
N ASN A 464 0.52 3.11 16.37
CA ASN A 464 0.11 3.71 17.62
C ASN A 464 -0.91 2.82 18.37
N ASP A 465 -1.06 3.03 19.66
CA ASP A 465 -2.22 2.50 20.36
C ASP A 465 -3.50 3.18 19.86
N THR A 466 -4.66 2.55 20.05
CA THR A 466 -5.94 3.20 19.78
C THR A 466 -6.06 4.48 20.61
N THR A 467 -6.84 5.45 20.15
CA THR A 467 -7.01 6.71 20.91
C THR A 467 -7.53 6.47 22.32
N LEU A 468 -8.44 5.51 22.51
CA LEU A 468 -8.96 5.19 23.86
C LEU A 468 -7.89 4.52 24.72
N GLY A 469 -7.16 3.54 24.18
CA GLY A 469 -6.06 2.86 24.86
C GLY A 469 -4.95 3.85 25.25
N TRP A 470 -4.49 4.64 24.28
CA TRP A 470 -3.52 5.69 24.52
C TRP A 470 -3.96 6.65 25.64
N TYR A 471 -5.19 7.19 25.56
CA TYR A 471 -5.69 8.11 26.58
C TYR A 471 -5.81 7.46 27.96
N THR A 472 -6.18 6.18 28.03
CA THR A 472 -6.28 5.43 29.29
C THR A 472 -4.93 5.34 29.98
N HIS A 473 -3.84 5.08 29.22
CA HIS A 473 -2.50 4.86 29.77
C HIS A 473 -1.62 6.12 29.81
N ALA A 474 -2.01 7.20 29.12
CA ALA A 474 -1.24 8.44 29.07
C ALA A 474 -1.03 9.07 30.47
N TYR A 475 0.07 9.78 30.65
CA TYR A 475 0.34 10.54 31.85
C TYR A 475 -0.74 11.60 32.10
N GLU A 476 -1.05 11.87 33.36
CA GLU A 476 -2.11 12.84 33.73
C GLU A 476 -1.81 14.25 33.16
N ALA A 477 -0.54 14.64 33.07
CA ALA A 477 -0.14 15.91 32.45
C ALA A 477 -0.54 15.99 30.96
N SER A 478 -0.43 14.89 30.23
CA SER A 478 -0.85 14.78 28.82
C SER A 478 -2.37 14.87 28.69
N LYS A 479 -3.09 14.14 29.54
CA LYS A 479 -4.56 14.18 29.63
C LYS A 479 -5.07 15.59 29.97
N ASP A 480 -4.45 16.25 30.94
CA ASP A 480 -4.79 17.62 31.35
C ASP A 480 -4.51 18.62 30.23
N LYS A 481 -3.33 18.53 29.54
CA LYS A 481 -3.01 19.34 28.37
C LYS A 481 -4.08 19.20 27.29
N LEU A 482 -4.49 17.98 26.96
CA LEU A 482 -5.52 17.69 25.98
C LEU A 482 -6.88 18.26 26.37
N ARG A 483 -7.33 18.01 27.62
CA ARG A 483 -8.63 18.53 28.11
C ARG A 483 -8.70 20.04 28.06
N ARG A 484 -7.64 20.73 28.46
CA ARG A 484 -7.56 22.20 28.39
C ARG A 484 -7.49 22.70 26.95
N TYR A 485 -6.72 22.02 26.10
CA TYR A 485 -6.55 22.42 24.69
C TYR A 485 -7.87 22.38 23.92
N TYR A 486 -8.67 21.33 24.12
CA TYR A 486 -9.95 21.16 23.45
C TYR A 486 -11.17 21.58 24.27
N SER A 487 -10.99 22.12 25.47
CA SER A 487 -12.08 22.49 26.41
C SER A 487 -13.09 21.36 26.59
N THR A 488 -12.60 20.14 26.91
CA THR A 488 -13.39 18.91 27.02
C THR A 488 -13.16 18.20 28.35
N ASP A 489 -14.15 17.43 28.79
CA ASP A 489 -14.01 16.47 29.88
C ASP A 489 -13.42 15.11 29.43
N ALA A 490 -13.23 14.95 28.10
CA ALA A 490 -12.75 13.75 27.44
C ALA A 490 -13.65 12.50 27.63
N SER A 491 -14.92 12.67 27.99
CA SER A 491 -15.87 11.56 28.15
C SER A 491 -16.08 10.76 26.86
N ASP A 492 -15.84 11.36 25.70
CA ASP A 492 -15.85 10.73 24.37
C ASP A 492 -14.56 11.06 23.60
N ILE A 493 -13.44 10.66 24.19
CA ILE A 493 -12.09 11.06 23.73
C ILE A 493 -11.83 10.71 22.26
N CYS A 494 -12.28 9.56 21.78
CA CYS A 494 -12.11 9.18 20.38
C CYS A 494 -12.74 10.21 19.45
N TRP A 495 -13.96 10.65 19.73
CA TRP A 495 -14.64 11.65 18.92
C TRP A 495 -14.12 13.07 19.12
N VAL A 496 -13.53 13.39 20.27
CA VAL A 496 -12.77 14.64 20.43
C VAL A 496 -11.61 14.66 19.45
N MET A 497 -10.83 13.57 19.36
CA MET A 497 -9.67 13.46 18.49
C MET A 497 -10.07 13.37 17.01
N ILE A 498 -11.13 12.62 16.64
CA ILE A 498 -11.66 12.57 15.27
C ILE A 498 -12.08 13.98 14.81
N ARG A 499 -12.81 14.71 15.63
CA ARG A 499 -13.22 16.09 15.31
C ARG A 499 -12.01 17.03 15.20
N ALA A 500 -11.02 16.88 16.06
CA ALA A 500 -9.76 17.63 15.98
C ALA A 500 -9.04 17.39 14.66
N CYS A 501 -8.92 16.13 14.25
CA CYS A 501 -8.34 15.72 12.98
C CYS A 501 -9.11 16.34 11.79
N PHE A 502 -10.44 16.19 11.75
CA PHE A 502 -11.29 16.67 10.67
C PHE A 502 -11.40 18.21 10.61
N SER A 503 -11.32 18.90 11.75
CA SER A 503 -11.36 20.38 11.82
C SER A 503 -10.02 21.04 11.53
N SER A 504 -8.91 20.31 11.51
CA SER A 504 -7.57 20.84 11.28
C SER A 504 -7.44 21.52 9.90
N VAL A 505 -6.38 22.28 9.68
CA VAL A 505 -6.09 22.90 8.37
C VAL A 505 -5.51 21.91 7.37
N ALA A 506 -5.18 20.69 7.78
CA ALA A 506 -4.62 19.67 6.91
C ALA A 506 -5.53 19.36 5.71
N ASN A 507 -4.94 19.23 4.53
CA ASN A 507 -5.66 18.87 3.30
C ASN A 507 -6.20 17.43 3.35
N MET A 508 -5.58 16.57 4.15
CA MET A 508 -6.00 15.18 4.35
C MET A 508 -6.14 14.89 5.85
N ALA A 509 -7.16 14.12 6.22
CA ALA A 509 -7.41 13.66 7.59
C ALA A 509 -7.81 12.19 7.56
N ILE A 510 -7.09 11.33 8.27
CA ILE A 510 -7.34 9.89 8.27
C ILE A 510 -7.38 9.39 9.73
N VAL A 511 -8.37 8.57 10.06
CA VAL A 511 -8.54 8.02 11.39
C VAL A 511 -8.63 6.50 11.35
N PRO A 512 -7.99 5.75 12.27
CA PRO A 512 -8.15 4.31 12.34
C PRO A 512 -9.61 3.91 12.60
N MET A 513 -10.05 2.79 12.02
CA MET A 513 -11.39 2.26 12.27
C MET A 513 -11.62 1.96 13.75
N GLN A 514 -10.58 1.55 14.47
CA GLN A 514 -10.61 1.30 15.90
C GLN A 514 -11.04 2.54 16.70
N ASP A 515 -10.58 3.73 16.28
CA ASP A 515 -10.96 5.00 16.94
C ASP A 515 -12.42 5.36 16.63
N VAL A 516 -12.88 5.09 15.42
CA VAL A 516 -14.28 5.28 15.02
C VAL A 516 -15.20 4.38 15.84
N LEU A 517 -14.78 3.14 16.11
CA LEU A 517 -15.49 2.17 16.94
C LEU A 517 -15.28 2.37 18.45
N LYS A 518 -14.37 3.27 18.84
CA LYS A 518 -14.06 3.58 20.27
C LYS A 518 -13.50 2.37 21.02
N LEU A 519 -12.64 1.60 20.36
CA LEU A 519 -12.01 0.41 20.92
C LEU A 519 -10.74 0.79 21.70
N ASP A 520 -10.42 0.02 22.72
CA ASP A 520 -9.21 0.19 23.51
C ASP A 520 -8.02 -0.63 22.97
N SER A 521 -6.93 -0.71 23.71
CA SER A 521 -5.65 -1.31 23.31
C SER A 521 -5.72 -2.76 22.79
N TRP A 522 -6.78 -3.52 23.14
CA TRP A 522 -6.91 -4.90 22.63
C TRP A 522 -7.10 -4.94 21.09
N ALA A 523 -7.63 -3.86 20.52
CA ALA A 523 -7.86 -3.72 19.09
C ALA A 523 -6.66 -3.10 18.33
N ARG A 524 -5.54 -2.85 19.01
CA ARG A 524 -4.35 -2.30 18.39
C ARG A 524 -3.88 -3.19 17.23
N MET A 525 -3.55 -2.59 16.08
CA MET A 525 -3.15 -3.32 14.89
C MET A 525 -1.71 -3.84 14.99
N ASN A 526 -0.78 -2.98 15.41
CA ASN A 526 0.63 -3.31 15.54
C ASN A 526 1.25 -2.68 16.78
N THR A 527 2.12 -3.43 17.45
CA THR A 527 3.00 -2.92 18.50
C THR A 527 4.43 -3.07 18.02
N PRO A 528 5.09 -1.98 17.61
CA PRO A 528 6.47 -2.01 17.13
C PRO A 528 7.41 -2.70 18.13
N GLY A 529 8.31 -3.55 17.61
CA GLY A 529 9.26 -4.31 18.44
C GLY A 529 8.68 -5.56 19.10
N VAL A 530 7.39 -5.86 18.95
CA VAL A 530 6.74 -7.10 19.42
C VAL A 530 6.56 -8.04 18.24
N GLY A 531 7.07 -9.28 18.36
CA GLY A 531 7.09 -10.25 17.26
C GLY A 531 5.79 -11.02 17.03
N GLU A 532 4.86 -11.02 18.00
CA GLU A 532 3.65 -11.85 17.98
C GLU A 532 2.40 -11.05 18.34
N GLY A 533 1.23 -11.50 17.87
CA GLY A 533 -0.07 -10.94 18.22
C GLY A 533 -0.48 -9.70 17.43
N ASN A 534 0.36 -9.22 16.51
CA ASN A 534 0.08 -8.09 15.63
C ASN A 534 -0.76 -8.52 14.40
N TRP A 535 -1.34 -7.55 13.70
CA TRP A 535 -2.02 -7.69 12.39
C TRP A 535 -3.28 -8.57 12.43
N ALA A 536 -3.76 -8.93 13.63
CA ALA A 536 -4.80 -9.92 13.82
C ALA A 536 -6.20 -9.33 14.07
N TRP A 537 -6.33 -8.03 14.32
CA TRP A 537 -7.60 -7.40 14.66
C TRP A 537 -8.60 -7.39 13.50
N ARG A 538 -9.87 -7.66 13.84
CA ARG A 538 -11.02 -7.63 12.93
C ARG A 538 -12.21 -6.94 13.57
N PHE A 539 -13.18 -6.51 12.75
CA PHE A 539 -14.47 -5.99 13.19
C PHE A 539 -15.64 -6.73 12.52
N LYS A 540 -16.83 -6.59 13.09
CA LYS A 540 -18.05 -7.27 12.63
C LYS A 540 -18.84 -6.42 11.64
N ALA A 541 -19.65 -7.06 10.81
CA ALA A 541 -20.55 -6.35 9.89
C ALA A 541 -21.54 -5.43 10.63
N SER A 542 -21.97 -5.81 11.85
CA SER A 542 -22.84 -4.99 12.72
C SER A 542 -22.20 -3.67 13.16
N ASP A 543 -20.87 -3.58 13.15
CA ASP A 543 -20.16 -2.38 13.58
C ASP A 543 -20.24 -1.25 12.56
N LEU A 544 -20.50 -1.59 11.29
CA LEU A 544 -20.79 -0.63 10.21
C LEU A 544 -22.24 -0.13 10.30
N SER A 545 -22.64 0.35 11.45
CA SER A 545 -24.02 0.73 11.71
C SER A 545 -24.41 2.06 11.05
N LYS A 546 -25.71 2.19 10.70
CA LYS A 546 -26.27 3.43 10.18
C LYS A 546 -26.07 4.61 11.16
N GLN A 547 -26.20 4.37 12.48
CA GLN A 547 -25.98 5.41 13.48
C GLN A 547 -24.56 5.95 13.42
N LEU A 548 -23.59 5.10 13.21
CA LEU A 548 -22.17 5.48 13.12
C LEU A 548 -21.91 6.27 11.83
N SER A 549 -22.43 5.81 10.69
CA SER A 549 -22.28 6.53 9.41
C SER A 549 -22.98 7.89 9.44
N ASP A 550 -24.18 8.01 10.06
CA ASP A 550 -24.88 9.29 10.22
C ASP A 550 -24.04 10.29 11.07
N ARG A 551 -23.40 9.82 12.14
CA ARG A 551 -22.53 10.65 12.99
C ARG A 551 -21.29 11.14 12.22
N LEU A 552 -20.65 10.28 11.43
CA LEU A 552 -19.54 10.64 10.55
C LEU A 552 -19.99 11.63 9.47
N LEU A 553 -21.14 11.41 8.86
CA LEU A 553 -21.73 12.28 7.83
C LEU A 553 -22.00 13.70 8.38
N GLU A 554 -22.57 13.81 9.57
CA GLU A 554 -22.78 15.09 10.24
C GLU A 554 -21.43 15.81 10.46
N THR A 555 -20.43 15.07 10.97
CA THR A 555 -19.08 15.59 11.22
C THR A 555 -18.40 16.03 9.90
N SER A 556 -18.53 15.24 8.83
CA SER A 556 -18.00 15.55 7.50
C SER A 556 -18.62 16.83 6.93
N LYS A 557 -19.95 16.98 7.06
CA LYS A 557 -20.68 18.19 6.63
C LYS A 557 -20.24 19.41 7.43
N LEU A 558 -20.12 19.25 8.75
CA LEU A 558 -19.75 20.35 9.67
C LEU A 558 -18.39 20.97 9.30
N TYR A 559 -17.42 20.12 8.91
CA TYR A 559 -16.06 20.56 8.58
C TYR A 559 -15.79 20.72 7.08
N GLY A 560 -16.83 20.66 6.25
CA GLY A 560 -16.71 20.92 4.79
C GLY A 560 -15.95 19.84 4.02
N ILE A 561 -15.91 18.61 4.54
CA ILE A 561 -15.28 17.44 3.94
C ILE A 561 -16.26 16.73 2.99
N TYR A 562 -17.55 16.72 3.34
CA TYR A 562 -18.59 15.97 2.65
C TYR A 562 -18.46 16.01 1.13
N THR A 563 -18.39 14.84 0.53
CA THR A 563 -18.45 14.64 -0.91
C THR A 563 -19.77 13.96 -1.24
N PRO A 564 -20.66 14.61 -2.02
CA PRO A 564 -21.87 13.95 -2.49
C PRO A 564 -21.52 12.73 -3.33
N ILE A 565 -22.28 11.63 -3.14
CA ILE A 565 -22.17 10.46 -4.00
C ILE A 565 -22.51 10.91 -5.44
N PRO A 566 -21.66 10.60 -6.44
CA PRO A 566 -21.97 10.92 -7.83
C PRO A 566 -23.32 10.29 -8.24
N GLU A 567 -24.20 11.09 -8.81
CA GLU A 567 -25.44 10.54 -9.39
C GLU A 567 -25.06 9.54 -10.49
N LYS A 568 -25.58 8.30 -10.40
CA LYS A 568 -25.44 7.34 -11.51
C LYS A 568 -26.11 7.99 -12.73
N LYS A 569 -25.32 8.34 -13.74
CA LYS A 569 -25.87 8.70 -15.05
C LYS A 569 -26.63 7.48 -15.54
N ASN A 570 -27.97 7.57 -15.54
CA ASN A 570 -28.80 6.55 -16.17
C ASN A 570 -28.34 6.39 -17.62
N SER A 571 -27.77 5.24 -17.91
CA SER A 571 -27.38 4.83 -19.27
C SER A 571 -28.60 4.34 -20.09
N GLU A 572 -29.79 4.83 -19.77
CA GLU A 572 -31.01 4.60 -20.53
C GLU A 572 -31.41 5.87 -21.28
N GLU A 573 -30.59 6.29 -22.23
CA GLU A 573 -31.00 7.11 -23.38
C GLU A 573 -29.91 7.00 -24.46
N LYS A 574 -29.92 5.85 -25.16
CA LYS A 574 -29.61 5.79 -26.60
C LYS A 574 -30.00 4.43 -27.17
#